data_ab8eea7af4701bd6c2466ed474362f27
#
_entry.id   ab8eea7af4701bd6c2466ed474362f27
#
_cell.length_a   1.000
_cell.length_b   1.000
_cell.length_c   1.000
_cell.angle_alpha   90.00
_cell.angle_beta   90.00
_cell.angle_gamma   90.00
#
_symmetry.space_group_name_H-M   'P 1'
#
loop_
_entity.id
_entity.type
_entity.pdbx_description
1 polymer ?
#
loop_
_entity_poly.entity_id
_entity_poly.type
_entity_poly.pdbx_seq_one_letter_code
_entity_poly.pdbx_strand_id
1 'polypeptide(L)'
;TDAAAPQRKRGRPRRGETRTPAKVSPLARQRQQTLPEMLAEIPATCDRGTKCNAQGYKISWNGYKLHLDTADCGVPISAMLSAASMHDSLAAMPLALMSAQRVTNCYDLMDAAYCSSVLREFSRELGHVPLIDHNPRKGEKIEFAPAQAIRYNERSAAERSNARLKDEFG
;
A
#
# COMPACT_ATOMS: atom_id res chain seq x y z
N THR A 1 29.49 16.84 13.42
CA THR A 1 29.69 15.40 13.71
C THR A 1 28.35 14.83 14.12
N ASP A 2 27.58 14.34 13.13
CA ASP A 2 26.29 13.65 13.35
C ASP A 2 26.58 12.30 14.01
N ALA A 3 26.22 12.17 15.28
CA ALA A 3 26.28 10.90 15.99
C ALA A 3 25.25 9.96 15.37
N ALA A 4 25.70 8.86 14.76
CA ALA A 4 24.84 7.84 14.19
C ALA A 4 23.85 7.32 15.24
N ALA A 5 22.55 7.33 14.91
CA ALA A 5 21.50 6.84 15.79
C ALA A 5 21.79 5.38 16.22
N PRO A 6 21.62 5.05 17.51
CA PRO A 6 21.96 3.72 18.02
C PRO A 6 21.16 2.63 17.28
N GLN A 7 21.88 1.64 16.73
CA GLN A 7 21.27 0.52 16.02
C GLN A 7 20.47 -0.36 16.99
N ARG A 8 19.21 -0.66 16.64
CA ARG A 8 18.31 -1.50 17.42
C ARG A 8 18.80 -2.94 17.43
N LYS A 9 19.20 -3.48 18.59
CA LYS A 9 19.53 -4.89 18.76
C LYS A 9 18.30 -5.77 18.49
N ARG A 10 18.48 -6.85 17.71
CA ARG A 10 17.44 -7.87 17.50
C ARG A 10 17.35 -8.75 18.76
N GLY A 11 16.12 -9.03 19.22
CA GLY A 11 15.84 -9.94 20.33
C GLY A 11 15.12 -9.27 21.51
N ARG A 12 14.88 -10.07 22.56
CA ARG A 12 14.27 -9.59 23.81
C ARG A 12 15.32 -8.80 24.59
N PRO A 13 15.01 -7.58 25.06
CA PRO A 13 15.96 -6.81 25.89
C PRO A 13 16.28 -7.58 27.17
N ARG A 14 17.50 -7.45 27.67
CA ARG A 14 17.91 -8.00 28.97
C ARG A 14 17.19 -7.26 30.09
N ARG A 15 17.03 -7.93 31.26
CA ARG A 15 16.39 -7.32 32.43
C ARG A 15 17.15 -6.04 32.82
N GLY A 16 16.44 -4.88 32.81
CA GLY A 16 17.02 -3.56 33.07
C GLY A 16 17.51 -2.79 31.82
N GLU A 17 17.46 -3.36 30.63
CA GLU A 17 17.83 -2.68 29.38
C GLU A 17 16.64 -1.87 28.82
N THR A 18 16.82 -0.55 28.67
CA THR A 18 15.80 0.32 28.08
C THR A 18 15.71 0.03 26.58
N ARG A 19 14.51 -0.24 26.08
CA ARG A 19 14.28 -0.43 24.65
C ARG A 19 14.52 0.87 23.88
N THR A 20 15.34 0.81 22.86
CA THR A 20 15.42 1.89 21.86
C THR A 20 14.01 2.13 21.29
N PRO A 21 13.53 3.38 21.19
CA PRO A 21 12.21 3.68 20.65
C PRO A 21 12.05 3.05 19.26
N ALA A 22 10.86 2.53 18.99
CA ALA A 22 10.57 1.95 17.69
C ALA A 22 10.71 3.03 16.62
N LYS A 23 11.42 2.73 15.52
CA LYS A 23 11.43 3.62 14.35
C LYS A 23 9.98 3.84 13.90
N VAL A 24 9.63 5.09 13.62
CA VAL A 24 8.35 5.44 13.01
C VAL A 24 8.20 4.61 11.73
N SER A 25 7.04 3.98 11.54
CA SER A 25 6.81 3.17 10.34
C SER A 25 6.83 4.07 9.09
N PRO A 26 7.27 3.55 7.93
CA PRO A 26 7.26 4.34 6.68
C PRO A 26 5.89 4.97 6.38
N LEU A 27 4.79 4.23 6.57
CA LEU A 27 3.42 4.75 6.40
C LEU A 27 3.08 5.88 7.39
N ALA A 28 3.48 5.74 8.67
CA ALA A 28 3.21 6.78 9.66
C ALA A 28 4.01 8.06 9.39
N ARG A 29 5.21 7.95 8.80
CA ARG A 29 5.99 9.09 8.34
C ARG A 29 5.34 9.71 7.10
N GLN A 30 4.96 8.89 6.12
CA GLN A 30 4.33 9.32 4.88
C GLN A 30 3.04 10.12 5.14
N ARG A 31 2.23 9.72 6.11
CA ARG A 31 1.00 10.44 6.50
C ARG A 31 1.24 11.90 6.91
N GLN A 32 2.45 12.24 7.35
CA GLN A 32 2.82 13.61 7.76
C GLN A 32 3.44 14.43 6.62
N GLN A 33 3.61 13.84 5.45
CA GLN A 33 4.24 14.44 4.28
C GLN A 33 3.18 15.00 3.32
N THR A 34 3.60 16.00 2.56
CA THR A 34 2.86 16.49 1.39
C THR A 34 3.00 15.52 0.21
N LEU A 35 2.10 15.59 -0.76
CA LEU A 35 2.17 14.74 -1.97
C LEU A 35 3.52 14.83 -2.69
N PRO A 36 4.11 16.04 -2.94
CA PRO A 36 5.45 16.12 -3.55
C PRO A 36 6.54 15.42 -2.74
N GLU A 37 6.51 15.52 -1.41
CA GLU A 37 7.47 14.84 -0.54
C GLU A 37 7.30 13.33 -0.59
N MET A 38 6.05 12.82 -0.58
CA MET A 38 5.77 11.39 -0.74
C MET A 38 6.32 10.86 -2.07
N LEU A 39 6.07 11.59 -3.16
CA LEU A 39 6.52 11.20 -4.51
C LEU A 39 8.04 11.23 -4.64
N ALA A 40 8.72 12.19 -3.99
CA ALA A 40 10.18 12.29 -3.99
C ALA A 40 10.85 11.12 -3.24
N GLU A 41 10.18 10.51 -2.26
CA GLU A 41 10.67 9.35 -1.52
C GLU A 41 10.37 8.00 -2.20
N ILE A 42 9.57 7.97 -3.28
CA ILE A 42 9.29 6.73 -4.02
C ILE A 42 10.58 6.26 -4.73
N PRO A 43 11.06 5.03 -4.45
CA PRO A 43 12.24 4.51 -5.11
C PRO A 43 11.95 4.33 -6.61
N ALA A 44 12.75 4.99 -7.45
CA ALA A 44 12.59 5.01 -8.90
C ALA A 44 13.69 4.24 -9.65
N THR A 45 14.61 3.60 -8.95
CA THR A 45 15.67 2.77 -9.54
C THR A 45 15.17 1.36 -9.85
N CYS A 46 15.55 0.84 -11.01
CA CYS A 46 15.27 -0.56 -11.36
C CYS A 46 15.91 -1.50 -10.32
N ASP A 47 15.11 -2.35 -9.72
CA ASP A 47 15.59 -3.31 -8.73
C ASP A 47 14.84 -4.65 -8.81
N ARG A 48 15.14 -5.55 -7.85
CA ARG A 48 14.57 -6.89 -7.81
C ARG A 48 13.33 -6.95 -6.93
N GLY A 49 12.19 -7.16 -7.59
CA GLY A 49 10.93 -7.52 -6.92
C GLY A 49 10.82 -9.02 -6.67
N THR A 50 10.05 -9.39 -5.64
CA THR A 50 9.73 -10.78 -5.32
C THR A 50 8.30 -10.88 -4.81
N LYS A 51 7.54 -11.84 -5.33
CA LYS A 51 6.21 -12.19 -4.83
C LYS A 51 6.05 -13.69 -4.73
N CYS A 52 5.13 -14.15 -3.89
CA CYS A 52 4.68 -15.55 -3.90
C CYS A 52 3.49 -15.68 -4.87
N ASN A 53 3.50 -16.73 -5.68
CA ASN A 53 2.33 -17.10 -6.49
C ASN A 53 1.28 -17.84 -5.64
N ALA A 54 0.14 -18.20 -6.25
CA ALA A 54 -0.95 -18.92 -5.57
C ALA A 54 -0.53 -20.29 -5.00
N GLN A 55 0.52 -20.92 -5.57
CA GLN A 55 1.07 -22.19 -5.11
C GLN A 55 2.15 -22.01 -4.02
N GLY A 56 2.46 -20.77 -3.60
CA GLY A 56 3.47 -20.47 -2.58
C GLY A 56 4.90 -20.38 -3.10
N TYR A 57 5.15 -20.54 -4.42
CA TYR A 57 6.49 -20.38 -4.99
C TYR A 57 6.86 -18.89 -5.11
N LYS A 58 8.11 -18.60 -4.82
CA LYS A 58 8.68 -17.25 -4.99
C LYS A 58 9.00 -17.01 -6.46
N ILE A 59 8.41 -15.96 -7.01
CA ILE A 59 8.71 -15.42 -8.33
C ILE A 59 9.45 -14.10 -8.15
N SER A 60 10.58 -13.93 -8.83
CA SER A 60 11.37 -12.71 -8.80
C SER A 60 11.53 -12.15 -10.21
N TRP A 61 11.55 -10.81 -10.32
CA TRP A 61 11.83 -10.10 -11.56
C TRP A 61 12.69 -8.88 -11.28
N ASN A 62 13.43 -8.39 -12.26
CA ASN A 62 14.09 -7.10 -12.22
C ASN A 62 13.26 -6.09 -13.00
N GLY A 63 13.03 -4.91 -12.43
CA GLY A 63 12.23 -3.88 -13.10
C GLY A 63 11.49 -2.97 -12.15
N TYR A 64 10.26 -2.68 -12.49
CA TYR A 64 9.39 -1.72 -11.82
C TYR A 64 8.03 -2.34 -11.47
N LYS A 65 7.27 -1.64 -10.63
CA LYS A 65 5.85 -1.88 -10.40
C LYS A 65 5.05 -0.68 -10.88
N LEU A 66 4.01 -0.96 -11.64
CA LEU A 66 2.96 0.01 -11.94
C LEU A 66 1.88 -0.09 -10.85
N HIS A 67 1.59 1.03 -10.24
CA HIS A 67 0.49 1.18 -9.28
C HIS A 67 -0.60 2.03 -9.93
N LEU A 68 -1.84 1.56 -9.87
CA LEU A 68 -3.00 2.22 -10.47
C LEU A 68 -4.07 2.45 -9.42
N ASP A 69 -4.69 3.60 -9.49
CA ASP A 69 -5.99 3.86 -8.88
C ASP A 69 -7.02 3.98 -10.01
N THR A 70 -8.11 3.20 -9.88
CA THR A 70 -9.11 3.06 -10.95
C THR A 70 -10.51 3.31 -10.40
N ALA A 71 -11.34 3.96 -11.20
CA ALA A 71 -12.77 4.04 -10.93
C ALA A 71 -13.43 2.64 -11.07
N ASP A 72 -14.64 2.50 -10.53
CA ASP A 72 -15.46 1.28 -10.61
C ASP A 72 -15.78 0.86 -12.05
N CYS A 73 -15.85 1.81 -12.98
CA CYS A 73 -15.96 1.55 -14.43
C CYS A 73 -14.65 1.05 -15.09
N GLY A 74 -13.54 0.92 -14.33
CA GLY A 74 -12.25 0.44 -14.82
C GLY A 74 -11.38 1.51 -15.49
N VAL A 75 -11.75 2.79 -15.42
CA VAL A 75 -10.93 3.90 -15.93
C VAL A 75 -9.83 4.23 -14.93
N PRO A 76 -8.54 4.22 -15.33
CA PRO A 76 -7.45 4.68 -14.47
C PRO A 76 -7.57 6.17 -14.17
N ILE A 77 -7.61 6.54 -12.89
CA ILE A 77 -7.68 7.93 -12.42
C ILE A 77 -6.27 8.47 -12.17
N SER A 78 -5.44 7.71 -11.50
CA SER A 78 -4.04 8.04 -11.26
C SER A 78 -3.15 6.81 -11.39
N ALA A 79 -1.89 7.05 -11.71
CA ALA A 79 -0.88 6.03 -11.90
C ALA A 79 0.48 6.50 -11.40
N MET A 80 1.29 5.57 -10.89
CA MET A 80 2.68 5.83 -10.55
C MET A 80 3.54 4.58 -10.75
N LEU A 81 4.83 4.80 -11.05
CA LEU A 81 5.83 3.74 -11.12
C LEU A 81 6.71 3.78 -9.87
N SER A 82 7.09 2.60 -9.40
CA SER A 82 8.09 2.44 -8.35
C SER A 82 9.08 1.34 -8.69
N ALA A 83 10.18 1.29 -7.95
CA ALA A 83 11.06 0.13 -7.94
C ALA A 83 10.29 -1.16 -7.57
N ALA A 84 10.68 -2.29 -8.15
CA ALA A 84 9.98 -3.57 -7.97
C ALA A 84 9.98 -4.08 -6.51
N SER A 85 10.95 -3.69 -5.69
CA SER A 85 11.04 -4.07 -4.28
C SER A 85 10.11 -3.29 -3.35
N MET A 86 9.59 -2.12 -3.78
CA MET A 86 8.74 -1.29 -2.95
C MET A 86 7.48 -2.04 -2.50
N HIS A 87 7.11 -1.90 -1.24
CA HIS A 87 5.86 -2.47 -0.73
C HIS A 87 4.66 -1.68 -1.26
N ASP A 88 3.66 -2.37 -1.78
CA ASP A 88 2.50 -1.77 -2.47
C ASP A 88 1.74 -0.77 -1.59
N SER A 89 1.67 -1.00 -0.28
CA SER A 89 1.01 -0.09 0.66
C SER A 89 1.58 1.33 0.68
N LEU A 90 2.84 1.53 0.28
CA LEU A 90 3.45 2.86 0.20
C LEU A 90 2.97 3.67 -1.02
N ALA A 91 2.34 3.03 -1.98
CA ALA A 91 1.72 3.70 -3.12
C ALA A 91 0.31 4.25 -2.78
N ALA A 92 -0.34 3.74 -1.73
CA ALA A 92 -1.74 4.05 -1.45
C ALA A 92 -2.01 5.53 -1.19
N MET A 93 -1.23 6.17 -0.30
CA MET A 93 -1.44 7.58 0.05
C MET A 93 -1.19 8.52 -1.12
N PRO A 94 -0.04 8.45 -1.84
CA PRO A 94 0.19 9.34 -2.97
C PRO A 94 -0.84 9.12 -4.09
N LEU A 95 -1.25 7.88 -4.40
CA LEU A 95 -2.30 7.63 -5.38
C LEU A 95 -3.64 8.24 -4.96
N ALA A 96 -4.07 8.04 -3.70
CA ALA A 96 -5.31 8.61 -3.21
C ALA A 96 -5.30 10.15 -3.27
N LEU A 97 -4.19 10.82 -2.92
CA LEU A 97 -4.06 12.27 -3.05
C LEU A 97 -4.08 12.73 -4.52
N MET A 98 -3.45 11.98 -5.43
CA MET A 98 -3.49 12.29 -6.87
C MET A 98 -4.90 12.14 -7.44
N SER A 99 -5.63 11.11 -7.01
CA SER A 99 -7.01 10.87 -7.43
C SER A 99 -7.96 11.92 -6.87
N ALA A 100 -7.81 12.32 -5.61
CA ALA A 100 -8.62 13.36 -4.99
C ALA A 100 -8.53 14.73 -5.68
N GLN A 101 -7.46 14.99 -6.44
CA GLN A 101 -7.32 16.20 -7.28
C GLN A 101 -8.16 16.14 -8.57
N ARG A 102 -8.69 14.98 -8.94
CA ARG A 102 -9.37 14.73 -10.22
C ARG A 102 -10.82 14.32 -10.08
N VAL A 103 -11.11 13.55 -9.05
CA VAL A 103 -12.45 12.98 -8.82
C VAL A 103 -12.79 13.03 -7.33
N THR A 104 -14.06 12.97 -7.03
CA THR A 104 -14.56 12.72 -5.67
C THR A 104 -15.03 11.29 -5.57
N ASN A 105 -14.53 10.55 -4.59
CA ASN A 105 -14.93 9.18 -4.30
C ASN A 105 -15.41 9.02 -2.86
N CYS A 106 -16.27 8.04 -2.64
CA CYS A 106 -16.80 7.73 -1.32
C CYS A 106 -16.08 6.57 -0.63
N TYR A 107 -15.44 5.70 -1.41
CA TYR A 107 -14.86 4.45 -0.92
C TYR A 107 -13.44 4.26 -1.44
N ASP A 108 -12.56 3.75 -0.58
CA ASP A 108 -11.25 3.24 -0.97
C ASP A 108 -11.25 1.72 -0.84
N LEU A 109 -11.20 1.01 -1.97
CA LEU A 109 -11.25 -0.45 -2.05
C LEU A 109 -9.84 -1.00 -2.24
N MET A 110 -9.30 -1.68 -1.23
CA MET A 110 -7.91 -2.16 -1.25
C MET A 110 -7.83 -3.62 -0.80
N ASP A 111 -6.85 -4.36 -1.33
CA ASP A 111 -6.61 -5.74 -0.92
C ASP A 111 -5.90 -5.84 0.45
N ALA A 112 -5.70 -7.07 0.89
CA ALA A 112 -5.08 -7.37 2.18
C ALA A 112 -3.61 -6.92 2.29
N ALA A 113 -2.91 -6.62 1.20
CA ALA A 113 -1.56 -6.06 1.22
C ALA A 113 -1.54 -4.63 1.79
N TYR A 114 -2.66 -3.92 1.70
CA TYR A 114 -2.85 -2.58 2.25
C TYR A 114 -3.43 -2.56 3.67
N CYS A 115 -3.57 -3.72 4.33
CA CYS A 115 -4.15 -3.84 5.66
C CYS A 115 -3.29 -3.12 6.71
N SER A 116 -3.62 -1.87 7.02
CA SER A 116 -2.95 -1.00 7.97
C SER A 116 -3.94 -0.06 8.65
N SER A 117 -3.80 0.14 9.97
CA SER A 117 -4.58 1.16 10.69
C SER A 117 -4.29 2.56 10.15
N VAL A 118 -3.03 2.84 9.82
CA VAL A 118 -2.60 4.15 9.29
C VAL A 118 -3.30 4.48 7.97
N LEU A 119 -3.41 3.50 7.05
CA LEU A 119 -4.14 3.70 5.78
C LEU A 119 -5.64 3.87 5.99
N ARG A 120 -6.24 3.11 6.92
CA ARG A 120 -7.66 3.27 7.25
C ARG A 120 -7.98 4.65 7.84
N GLU A 121 -7.09 5.16 8.70
CA GLU A 121 -7.24 6.49 9.27
C GLU A 121 -7.07 7.57 8.20
N PHE A 122 -6.03 7.46 7.36
CA PHE A 122 -5.78 8.38 6.26
C PHE A 122 -6.96 8.46 5.27
N SER A 123 -7.54 7.33 4.88
CA SER A 123 -8.72 7.28 4.04
C SER A 123 -9.91 8.03 4.67
N ARG A 124 -10.14 7.86 5.99
CA ARG A 124 -11.18 8.59 6.70
C ARG A 124 -10.92 10.10 6.78
N GLU A 125 -9.66 10.52 6.88
CA GLU A 125 -9.27 11.94 6.86
C GLU A 125 -9.58 12.60 5.51
N LEU A 126 -9.52 11.83 4.41
CA LEU A 126 -9.98 12.27 3.10
C LEU A 126 -11.52 12.30 2.96
N GLY A 127 -12.25 11.85 3.98
CA GLY A 127 -13.71 11.74 3.95
C GLY A 127 -14.23 10.45 3.30
N HIS A 128 -13.36 9.46 3.06
CA HIS A 128 -13.71 8.21 2.41
C HIS A 128 -14.03 7.10 3.42
N VAL A 129 -14.70 6.05 2.95
CA VAL A 129 -14.92 4.81 3.69
C VAL A 129 -13.88 3.77 3.25
N PRO A 130 -12.90 3.42 4.09
CA PRO A 130 -11.90 2.42 3.74
C PRO A 130 -12.47 0.99 3.81
N LEU A 131 -12.59 0.33 2.67
CA LEU A 131 -12.90 -1.08 2.56
C LEU A 131 -11.61 -1.84 2.18
N ILE A 132 -10.79 -2.08 3.18
CA ILE A 132 -9.49 -2.75 3.04
C ILE A 132 -9.61 -4.15 3.63
N ASP A 133 -9.33 -5.18 2.80
CA ASP A 133 -9.43 -6.58 3.23
C ASP A 133 -8.54 -6.85 4.45
N HIS A 134 -9.01 -7.72 5.33
CA HIS A 134 -8.26 -8.06 6.53
C HIS A 134 -7.19 -9.10 6.23
N ASN A 135 -5.96 -8.81 6.64
CA ASN A 135 -4.84 -9.75 6.56
C ASN A 135 -4.64 -10.45 7.92
N PRO A 136 -5.13 -11.66 8.09
CA PRO A 136 -4.98 -12.41 9.35
C PRO A 136 -3.57 -12.98 9.43
N ARG A 137 -2.58 -12.17 9.79
CA ARG A 137 -1.20 -12.67 10.02
C ARG A 137 -1.17 -13.76 11.10
N LYS A 138 -2.06 -13.66 12.08
CA LYS A 138 -2.35 -14.66 13.13
C LYS A 138 -3.79 -14.44 13.59
N GLY A 139 -4.58 -15.50 13.59
CA GLY A 139 -5.97 -15.45 14.03
C GLY A 139 -6.98 -15.58 12.90
N GLU A 140 -8.23 -15.26 13.19
CA GLU A 140 -9.34 -15.37 12.25
C GLU A 140 -9.42 -14.15 11.33
N LYS A 141 -9.89 -14.38 10.10
CA LYS A 141 -10.17 -13.30 9.15
C LYS A 141 -11.40 -12.54 9.61
N ILE A 142 -11.30 -11.22 9.63
CA ILE A 142 -12.45 -10.34 9.86
C ILE A 142 -13.14 -10.12 8.53
N GLU A 143 -14.34 -10.65 8.39
CA GLU A 143 -15.14 -10.50 7.17
C GLU A 143 -15.86 -9.15 7.15
N PHE A 144 -16.14 -8.67 5.95
CA PHE A 144 -16.95 -7.48 5.75
C PHE A 144 -18.42 -7.75 6.10
N ALA A 145 -19.12 -6.74 6.59
CA ALA A 145 -20.58 -6.78 6.65
C ALA A 145 -21.17 -6.97 5.22
N PRO A 146 -22.36 -7.58 5.06
CA PRO A 146 -22.88 -7.95 3.73
C PRO A 146 -22.91 -6.78 2.72
N ALA A 147 -23.35 -5.60 3.13
CA ALA A 147 -23.38 -4.40 2.27
C ALA A 147 -21.95 -3.94 1.86
N GLN A 148 -20.97 -4.05 2.78
CA GLN A 148 -19.59 -3.72 2.49
C GLN A 148 -18.94 -4.75 1.54
N ALA A 149 -19.27 -6.04 1.69
CA ALA A 149 -18.78 -7.10 0.82
C ALA A 149 -19.26 -6.89 -0.63
N ILE A 150 -20.52 -6.50 -0.84
CA ILE A 150 -21.06 -6.17 -2.17
C ILE A 150 -20.24 -5.03 -2.78
N ARG A 151 -20.04 -3.94 -2.03
CA ARG A 151 -19.24 -2.78 -2.51
C ARG A 151 -17.78 -3.15 -2.77
N TYR A 152 -17.19 -3.97 -1.91
CA TYR A 152 -15.80 -4.41 -2.06
C TYR A 152 -15.54 -5.21 -3.34
N ASN A 153 -16.54 -5.91 -3.87
CA ASN A 153 -16.44 -6.67 -5.12
C ASN A 153 -16.12 -5.79 -6.34
N GLU A 154 -16.46 -4.48 -6.30
CA GLU A 154 -16.11 -3.53 -7.36
C GLU A 154 -14.59 -3.37 -7.52
N ARG A 155 -13.77 -3.76 -6.53
CA ARG A 155 -12.32 -3.82 -6.63
C ARG A 155 -11.84 -4.64 -7.84
N SER A 156 -12.63 -5.59 -8.32
CA SER A 156 -12.35 -6.36 -9.53
C SER A 156 -12.16 -5.50 -10.79
N ALA A 157 -12.65 -4.25 -10.79
CA ALA A 157 -12.41 -3.30 -11.88
C ALA A 157 -10.90 -2.99 -12.04
N ALA A 158 -10.19 -2.80 -10.92
CA ALA A 158 -8.73 -2.56 -10.94
C ALA A 158 -7.97 -3.78 -11.48
N GLU A 159 -8.40 -4.99 -11.14
CA GLU A 159 -7.80 -6.24 -11.65
C GLU A 159 -8.01 -6.37 -13.17
N ARG A 160 -9.22 -6.07 -13.65
CA ARG A 160 -9.53 -6.07 -15.10
C ARG A 160 -8.69 -5.04 -15.84
N SER A 161 -8.54 -3.81 -15.30
CA SER A 161 -7.72 -2.76 -15.92
C SER A 161 -6.26 -3.18 -16.00
N ASN A 162 -5.71 -3.77 -14.91
CA ASN A 162 -4.35 -4.31 -14.91
C ASN A 162 -4.16 -5.46 -15.90
N ALA A 163 -5.15 -6.36 -16.05
CA ALA A 163 -5.10 -7.45 -17.02
C ALA A 163 -5.08 -6.90 -18.46
N ARG A 164 -5.98 -5.96 -18.78
CA ARG A 164 -6.02 -5.31 -20.10
C ARG A 164 -4.73 -4.63 -20.46
N LEU A 165 -4.12 -3.88 -19.53
CA LEU A 165 -2.82 -3.24 -19.77
C LEU A 165 -1.73 -4.25 -20.12
N LYS A 166 -1.71 -5.42 -19.47
CA LYS A 166 -0.75 -6.48 -19.76
C LYS A 166 -1.03 -7.16 -21.10
N ASP A 167 -2.30 -7.37 -21.45
CA ASP A 167 -2.69 -8.04 -22.69
C ASP A 167 -2.47 -7.14 -23.92
N GLU A 168 -2.69 -5.83 -23.79
CA GLU A 168 -2.62 -4.87 -24.89
C GLU A 168 -1.21 -4.28 -25.09
N PHE A 169 -0.41 -4.16 -24.01
CA PHE A 169 0.89 -3.47 -24.05
C PHE A 169 2.09 -4.31 -23.58
N GLY A 170 1.90 -5.58 -23.23
CA GLY A 170 2.94 -6.52 -22.86
C GLY A 170 3.26 -6.56 -21.40
#